data_0d7e920c010a4461ca1ad1c73b794aa9
#
_entry.id   0d7e920c010a4461ca1ad1c73b794aa9
#
_cell.length_a   1.000
_cell.length_b   1.000
_cell.length_c   1.000
_cell.angle_alpha   90.00
_cell.angle_beta   90.00
_cell.angle_gamma   90.00
#
_symmetry.space_group_name_H-M   'P 1'
#
loop_
_entity.id
_entity.type
_entity.pdbx_description
1 polymer ?
#
loop_
_entity_poly.entity_id
_entity_poly.type
_entity_poly.pdbx_seq_one_letter_code
_entity_poly.pdbx_strand_id
1 'polypeptide(L)'
;MRVRAAPCFRDIGMTISEHAGKRTRPSPKTLQKSMNRSKRWTRAINRTLLALEGAVTGLACACVICAFRLARDSASPLIMQWLSGWKQHWWVMPLWLLTLILAARFLGHLVKRTPLISGSGIPQTELIVQGRLHISRHDWLRILPSKFVGCLVSTLGGLSLGREGPCIQMGAATSALLTGLWERFSTSGHIHIAAGAAAGMTAAFGAPVAGLLFVFEEMKSRFTRGGFLAVGCAVTTAALATRYIFRFGLIFPFQNIQALPLGSIWLLPVMGVVMGAAGVLYNKALLGTKNAEALHTPFSQNWRILPPMLVAFVLAFTVPAVLGGGEDLVGSLIRIEDAPRQALLLLLPLALLKIAFSLFSYTGNVPGGILMPMLCIGALLGALCGQALNYAAILPPETWQTFILYGMVGFFVSLVRAPLTGTALVMEMSGAFSCLPQAVVVAFIASWTANALRCPPVYDSLRAAIVVSRKK
;
A
#
# COMPACT_ATOMS: atom_id res chain seq x y z
N MET A 1 23.95 -23.14 -20.82
CA MET A 1 22.93 -24.04 -21.38
C MET A 1 22.38 -23.45 -22.66
N ARG A 2 22.58 -24.14 -23.79
CA ARG A 2 22.29 -23.64 -25.15
C ARG A 2 20.77 -23.62 -25.38
N VAL A 3 20.24 -22.45 -25.70
CA VAL A 3 18.85 -22.28 -26.13
C VAL A 3 18.69 -22.86 -27.53
N ARG A 4 17.93 -23.94 -27.65
CA ARG A 4 17.50 -24.51 -28.95
C ARG A 4 16.42 -23.61 -29.54
N ALA A 5 16.69 -23.13 -30.77
CA ALA A 5 15.69 -22.46 -31.59
C ALA A 5 14.59 -23.44 -32.01
N ALA A 6 13.36 -22.99 -31.93
CA ALA A 6 12.18 -23.73 -32.33
C ALA A 6 12.12 -23.89 -33.85
N PRO A 7 11.71 -25.06 -34.37
CA PRO A 7 11.48 -25.29 -35.81
C PRO A 7 10.00 -25.00 -36.12
N CYS A 8 9.76 -23.97 -36.89
CA CYS A 8 8.47 -23.82 -37.56
C CYS A 8 8.64 -22.98 -38.83
N PHE A 9 8.93 -23.65 -39.93
CA PHE A 9 8.61 -23.25 -41.34
C PHE A 9 9.11 -24.35 -42.26
N ARG A 10 8.39 -25.47 -42.33
CA ARG A 10 8.39 -26.40 -43.46
C ARG A 10 6.95 -26.59 -43.86
N ASP A 11 6.76 -26.57 -45.17
CA ASP A 11 5.56 -26.88 -45.95
C ASP A 11 4.74 -25.68 -46.41
N ILE A 12 5.29 -24.99 -47.43
CA ILE A 12 4.49 -24.49 -48.54
C ILE A 12 5.21 -24.98 -49.81
N GLY A 13 4.67 -26.07 -50.38
CA GLY A 13 5.10 -26.57 -51.66
C GLY A 13 4.70 -25.59 -52.76
N MET A 14 5.65 -24.90 -53.34
CA MET A 14 5.52 -24.24 -54.63
C MET A 14 6.47 -24.90 -55.63
N THR A 15 5.88 -25.53 -56.64
CA THR A 15 6.50 -25.99 -57.86
C THR A 15 7.36 -24.90 -58.47
N ILE A 16 8.67 -25.12 -58.54
CA ILE A 16 9.63 -24.22 -59.17
C ILE A 16 9.64 -24.55 -60.68
N SER A 17 9.13 -23.63 -61.46
CA SER A 17 9.44 -23.59 -62.85
C SER A 17 10.86 -23.02 -63.05
N GLU A 18 11.70 -23.74 -63.79
CA GLU A 18 13.05 -23.32 -64.19
C GLU A 18 12.99 -22.02 -65.00
N HIS A 19 13.31 -20.89 -64.39
CA HIS A 19 13.87 -19.73 -65.05
C HIS A 19 15.11 -19.29 -64.33
N ALA A 20 16.27 -19.64 -64.85
CA ALA A 20 17.59 -19.24 -64.32
C ALA A 20 17.83 -17.75 -64.58
N GLY A 21 17.25 -16.89 -63.67
CA GLY A 21 17.61 -15.48 -63.49
C GLY A 21 18.70 -15.36 -62.47
N LYS A 22 19.85 -14.74 -62.82
CA LYS A 22 20.98 -14.42 -61.92
C LYS A 22 20.47 -13.83 -60.61
N ARG A 23 20.34 -14.64 -59.55
CA ARG A 23 20.12 -14.14 -58.18
C ARG A 23 21.40 -13.45 -57.71
N THR A 24 21.45 -12.14 -57.83
CA THR A 24 22.49 -11.34 -57.21
C THR A 24 22.42 -11.51 -55.69
N ARG A 25 23.48 -12.00 -55.07
CA ARG A 25 23.58 -12.07 -53.60
C ARG A 25 23.34 -10.67 -53.03
N PRO A 26 22.43 -10.49 -52.06
CA PRO A 26 22.18 -9.17 -51.50
C PRO A 26 23.46 -8.61 -50.91
N SER A 27 23.72 -7.33 -51.14
CA SER A 27 24.92 -6.67 -50.63
C SER A 27 25.00 -6.76 -49.12
N PRO A 28 26.21 -6.75 -48.50
CA PRO A 28 26.36 -6.76 -47.03
C PRO A 28 25.56 -5.68 -46.35
N LYS A 29 25.40 -4.51 -47.00
CA LYS A 29 24.57 -3.39 -46.50
C LYS A 29 23.06 -3.74 -46.50
N THR A 30 22.59 -4.48 -47.50
CA THR A 30 21.19 -4.90 -47.60
C THR A 30 20.86 -5.97 -46.57
N LEU A 31 21.76 -6.92 -46.31
CA LEU A 31 21.67 -7.93 -45.28
C LEU A 31 21.66 -7.28 -43.89
N GLN A 32 22.55 -6.32 -43.65
CA GLN A 32 22.61 -5.59 -42.38
C GLN A 32 21.35 -4.76 -42.14
N LYS A 33 20.78 -4.16 -43.17
CA LYS A 33 19.51 -3.40 -43.10
C LYS A 33 18.31 -4.33 -42.81
N SER A 34 18.24 -5.50 -43.38
CA SER A 34 17.21 -6.50 -43.11
C SER A 34 17.32 -7.07 -41.69
N MET A 35 18.54 -7.40 -41.22
CA MET A 35 18.80 -7.85 -39.87
C MET A 35 18.43 -6.77 -38.82
N ASN A 36 18.75 -5.50 -39.07
CA ASN A 36 18.39 -4.40 -38.20
C ASN A 36 16.86 -4.17 -38.19
N ARG A 37 16.18 -4.36 -39.33
CA ARG A 37 14.72 -4.29 -39.42
C ARG A 37 14.06 -5.45 -38.64
N SER A 38 14.54 -6.68 -38.79
CA SER A 38 14.08 -7.84 -38.02
C SER A 38 14.24 -7.62 -36.52
N LYS A 39 15.43 -7.17 -36.04
CA LYS A 39 15.66 -6.84 -34.64
C LYS A 39 14.74 -5.74 -34.11
N ARG A 40 14.40 -4.75 -34.94
CA ARG A 40 13.43 -3.70 -34.56
C ARG A 40 12.01 -4.26 -34.42
N TRP A 41 11.57 -5.10 -35.33
CA TRP A 41 10.27 -5.77 -35.28
C TRP A 41 10.14 -6.68 -34.04
N THR A 42 11.13 -7.51 -33.76
CA THR A 42 11.15 -8.37 -32.58
C THR A 42 11.09 -7.55 -31.28
N ARG A 43 11.82 -6.43 -31.22
CA ARG A 43 11.75 -5.53 -30.05
C ARG A 43 10.39 -4.84 -29.92
N ALA A 44 9.74 -4.48 -31.02
CA ALA A 44 8.41 -3.87 -30.99
C ALA A 44 7.38 -4.88 -30.49
N ILE A 45 7.36 -6.10 -31.06
CA ILE A 45 6.46 -7.19 -30.65
C ILE A 45 6.64 -7.49 -29.14
N ASN A 46 7.88 -7.64 -28.67
CA ASN A 46 8.13 -7.90 -27.25
C ASN A 46 7.65 -6.76 -26.34
N ARG A 47 7.73 -5.50 -26.78
CA ARG A 47 7.19 -4.36 -26.01
C ARG A 47 5.66 -4.38 -25.97
N THR A 48 5.01 -4.69 -27.11
CA THR A 48 3.55 -4.78 -27.15
C THR A 48 3.04 -5.91 -26.27
N LEU A 49 3.69 -7.06 -26.28
CA LEU A 49 3.36 -8.19 -25.40
C LEU A 49 3.51 -7.81 -23.93
N LEU A 50 4.62 -7.17 -23.54
CA LEU A 50 4.83 -6.69 -22.17
C LEU A 50 3.76 -5.67 -21.73
N ALA A 51 3.32 -4.79 -22.64
CA ALA A 51 2.24 -3.84 -22.34
C ALA A 51 0.90 -4.56 -22.13
N LEU A 52 0.57 -5.55 -22.97
CA LEU A 52 -0.64 -6.36 -22.83
C LEU A 52 -0.62 -7.19 -21.53
N GLU A 53 0.50 -7.85 -21.23
CA GLU A 53 0.69 -8.58 -19.98
C GLU A 53 0.50 -7.65 -18.76
N GLY A 54 1.08 -6.45 -18.82
CA GLY A 54 0.87 -5.42 -17.80
C GLY A 54 -0.60 -5.03 -17.66
N ALA A 55 -1.29 -4.78 -18.76
CA ALA A 55 -2.70 -4.40 -18.75
C ALA A 55 -3.61 -5.51 -18.19
N VAL A 56 -3.40 -6.76 -18.59
CA VAL A 56 -4.15 -7.92 -18.05
C VAL A 56 -3.88 -8.10 -16.57
N THR A 57 -2.60 -7.97 -16.14
CA THR A 57 -2.22 -7.99 -14.73
C THR A 57 -2.93 -6.90 -13.94
N GLY A 58 -2.94 -5.66 -14.47
CA GLY A 58 -3.61 -4.53 -13.83
C GLY A 58 -5.10 -4.75 -13.65
N LEU A 59 -5.79 -5.25 -14.68
CA LEU A 59 -7.21 -5.56 -14.63
C LEU A 59 -7.52 -6.66 -13.59
N ALA A 60 -6.76 -7.75 -13.60
CA ALA A 60 -6.97 -8.84 -12.66
C ALA A 60 -6.69 -8.41 -11.22
N CYS A 61 -5.64 -7.63 -10.98
CA CYS A 61 -5.36 -7.05 -9.66
C CYS A 61 -6.50 -6.12 -9.22
N ALA A 62 -7.00 -5.27 -10.10
CA ALA A 62 -8.15 -4.40 -9.80
C ALA A 62 -9.38 -5.22 -9.40
N CYS A 63 -9.71 -6.30 -10.12
CA CYS A 63 -10.84 -7.17 -9.76
C CYS A 63 -10.70 -7.75 -8.35
N VAL A 64 -9.53 -8.29 -8.00
CA VAL A 64 -9.31 -8.88 -6.67
C VAL A 64 -9.37 -7.82 -5.57
N ILE A 65 -8.70 -6.68 -5.77
CA ILE A 65 -8.62 -5.63 -4.75
C ILE A 65 -9.94 -4.90 -4.60
N CYS A 66 -10.66 -4.63 -5.70
CA CYS A 66 -11.99 -4.02 -5.64
C CYS A 66 -13.01 -4.96 -5.00
N ALA A 67 -12.95 -6.27 -5.25
CA ALA A 67 -13.78 -7.24 -4.54
C ALA A 67 -13.50 -7.22 -3.02
N PHE A 68 -12.23 -7.13 -2.62
CA PHE A 68 -11.85 -6.96 -1.21
C PHE A 68 -12.41 -5.66 -0.62
N ARG A 69 -12.28 -4.54 -1.33
CA ARG A 69 -12.82 -3.23 -0.90
C ARG A 69 -14.33 -3.30 -0.75
N LEU A 70 -15.06 -3.83 -1.74
CA LEU A 70 -16.52 -3.99 -1.68
C LEU A 70 -16.94 -4.83 -0.48
N ALA A 71 -16.28 -5.97 -0.25
CA ALA A 71 -16.59 -6.83 0.90
C ALA A 71 -16.41 -6.10 2.23
N ARG A 72 -15.29 -5.37 2.40
CA ARG A 72 -15.01 -4.60 3.62
C ARG A 72 -15.97 -3.41 3.78
N ASP A 73 -16.11 -2.61 2.72
CA ASP A 73 -16.86 -1.35 2.77
C ASP A 73 -18.37 -1.58 2.90
N SER A 74 -18.87 -2.76 2.47
CA SER A 74 -20.24 -3.19 2.73
C SER A 74 -20.45 -3.75 4.15
N ALA A 75 -19.47 -4.51 4.67
CA ALA A 75 -19.61 -5.16 5.98
C ALA A 75 -19.35 -4.19 7.15
N SER A 76 -18.43 -3.24 7.02
CA SER A 76 -18.05 -2.33 8.11
C SER A 76 -19.21 -1.48 8.63
N PRO A 77 -20.01 -0.79 7.81
CA PRO A 77 -21.15 -0.01 8.29
C PRO A 77 -22.22 -0.90 8.97
N LEU A 78 -22.48 -2.09 8.44
CA LEU A 78 -23.44 -3.03 9.03
C LEU A 78 -23.01 -3.47 10.44
N ILE A 79 -21.73 -3.78 10.62
CA ILE A 79 -21.17 -4.13 11.93
C ILE A 79 -21.29 -2.94 12.89
N MET A 80 -20.94 -1.73 12.46
CA MET A 80 -21.01 -0.54 13.31
C MET A 80 -22.45 -0.19 13.69
N GLN A 81 -23.39 -0.31 12.75
CA GLN A 81 -24.82 -0.14 13.02
C GLN A 81 -25.32 -1.17 14.04
N TRP A 82 -24.96 -2.44 13.87
CA TRP A 82 -25.32 -3.50 14.80
C TRP A 82 -24.72 -3.26 16.20
N LEU A 83 -23.44 -2.87 16.27
CA LEU A 83 -22.80 -2.54 17.53
C LEU A 83 -23.41 -1.31 18.22
N SER A 84 -23.87 -0.31 17.48
CA SER A 84 -24.51 0.87 18.05
C SER A 84 -25.82 0.57 18.79
N GLY A 85 -26.47 -0.55 18.45
CA GLY A 85 -27.69 -1.05 19.10
C GLY A 85 -27.49 -1.65 20.50
N TRP A 86 -26.25 -1.72 21.03
CA TRP A 86 -25.94 -2.36 22.31
C TRP A 86 -26.71 -1.79 23.51
N LYS A 87 -27.04 -0.49 23.48
CA LYS A 87 -27.80 0.17 24.55
C LYS A 87 -29.24 -0.35 24.65
N GLN A 88 -29.80 -0.84 23.54
CA GLN A 88 -31.13 -1.42 23.48
C GLN A 88 -31.09 -2.94 23.66
N HIS A 89 -30.00 -3.58 23.25
CA HIS A 89 -29.84 -5.03 23.22
C HIS A 89 -28.51 -5.44 23.88
N TRP A 90 -28.52 -5.66 25.19
CA TRP A 90 -27.33 -6.00 25.98
C TRP A 90 -26.59 -7.25 25.48
N TRP A 91 -27.26 -8.18 24.83
CA TRP A 91 -26.69 -9.42 24.27
C TRP A 91 -25.71 -9.16 23.09
N VAL A 92 -25.72 -7.98 22.50
CA VAL A 92 -24.79 -7.56 21.44
C VAL A 92 -23.35 -7.64 21.93
N MET A 93 -23.10 -7.20 23.19
CA MET A 93 -21.76 -7.22 23.76
C MET A 93 -21.15 -8.62 23.89
N PRO A 94 -21.78 -9.60 24.58
CA PRO A 94 -21.20 -10.94 24.69
C PRO A 94 -21.10 -11.66 23.34
N LEU A 95 -22.04 -11.43 22.42
CA LEU A 95 -21.98 -12.02 21.10
C LEU A 95 -20.80 -11.44 20.28
N TRP A 96 -20.56 -10.14 20.38
CA TRP A 96 -19.40 -9.51 19.75
C TRP A 96 -18.09 -10.00 20.35
N LEU A 97 -18.01 -10.13 21.65
CA LEU A 97 -16.83 -10.68 22.34
C LEU A 97 -16.54 -12.11 21.86
N LEU A 98 -17.56 -12.96 21.80
CA LEU A 98 -17.43 -14.32 21.28
C LEU A 98 -16.92 -14.31 19.82
N THR A 99 -17.49 -13.44 18.98
CA THR A 99 -17.07 -13.30 17.58
C THR A 99 -15.60 -12.92 17.48
N LEU A 100 -15.12 -11.97 18.31
CA LEU A 100 -13.71 -11.57 18.34
C LEU A 100 -12.78 -12.67 18.84
N ILE A 101 -13.19 -13.46 19.83
CA ILE A 101 -12.42 -14.63 20.31
C ILE A 101 -12.28 -15.69 19.21
N LEU A 102 -13.38 -15.98 18.50
CA LEU A 102 -13.36 -16.90 17.37
C LEU A 102 -12.49 -16.37 16.21
N ALA A 103 -12.61 -15.08 15.92
CA ALA A 103 -11.78 -14.40 14.91
C ALA A 103 -10.30 -14.44 15.29
N ALA A 104 -9.94 -14.20 16.55
CA ALA A 104 -8.57 -14.29 17.04
C ALA A 104 -8.01 -15.70 16.86
N ARG A 105 -8.78 -16.73 17.21
CA ARG A 105 -8.41 -18.15 17.05
C ARG A 105 -8.22 -18.53 15.58
N PHE A 106 -9.13 -18.06 14.74
CA PHE A 106 -9.08 -18.27 13.29
C PHE A 106 -7.84 -17.63 12.67
N LEU A 107 -7.59 -16.35 12.96
CA LEU A 107 -6.43 -15.61 12.45
C LEU A 107 -5.11 -16.24 12.91
N GLY A 108 -5.01 -16.63 14.18
CA GLY A 108 -3.82 -17.32 14.69
C GLY A 108 -3.54 -18.63 13.95
N HIS A 109 -4.59 -19.41 13.68
CA HIS A 109 -4.47 -20.63 12.90
C HIS A 109 -4.08 -20.38 11.44
N LEU A 110 -4.66 -19.36 10.82
CA LEU A 110 -4.38 -18.98 9.44
C LEU A 110 -2.92 -18.55 9.26
N VAL A 111 -2.41 -17.70 10.17
CA VAL A 111 -1.02 -17.24 10.16
C VAL A 111 -0.05 -18.40 10.43
N LYS A 112 -0.41 -19.34 11.32
CA LYS A 112 0.41 -20.53 11.56
C LYS A 112 0.53 -21.41 10.31
N ARG A 113 -0.57 -21.56 9.53
CA ARG A 113 -0.56 -22.33 8.27
C ARG A 113 0.14 -21.62 7.12
N THR A 114 0.05 -20.29 7.09
CA THR A 114 0.60 -19.47 6.01
C THR A 114 1.36 -18.28 6.60
N PRO A 115 2.59 -18.48 7.15
CA PRO A 115 3.31 -17.43 7.86
C PRO A 115 3.61 -16.18 7.04
N LEU A 116 3.68 -16.30 5.71
CA LEU A 116 3.96 -15.21 4.79
C LEU A 116 2.85 -14.15 4.70
N ILE A 117 1.65 -14.43 5.20
CA ILE A 117 0.56 -13.44 5.24
C ILE A 117 0.65 -12.51 6.45
N SER A 118 1.54 -12.77 7.41
CA SER A 118 1.71 -11.97 8.62
C SER A 118 2.10 -10.53 8.30
N GLY A 119 1.53 -9.59 9.06
CA GLY A 119 1.81 -8.17 8.96
C GLY A 119 1.37 -7.53 7.64
N SER A 120 2.06 -6.48 7.23
CA SER A 120 1.73 -5.68 6.04
C SER A 120 1.80 -6.47 4.73
N GLY A 121 2.81 -7.32 4.53
CA GLY A 121 3.09 -7.97 3.26
C GLY A 121 4.05 -7.19 2.34
N ILE A 122 4.27 -5.89 2.60
CA ILE A 122 5.21 -5.06 1.82
C ILE A 122 6.65 -5.60 1.93
N PRO A 123 7.22 -5.86 3.13
CA PRO A 123 8.57 -6.38 3.25
C PRO A 123 8.77 -7.75 2.57
N GLN A 124 7.75 -8.62 2.61
CA GLN A 124 7.79 -9.91 1.93
C GLN A 124 7.81 -9.73 0.41
N THR A 125 6.92 -8.88 -0.13
CA THR A 125 6.82 -8.60 -1.57
C THR A 125 8.11 -7.96 -2.08
N GLU A 126 8.72 -7.06 -1.31
CA GLU A 126 9.99 -6.42 -1.63
C GLU A 126 11.12 -7.45 -1.74
N LEU A 127 11.24 -8.39 -0.78
CA LEU A 127 12.23 -9.47 -0.83
C LEU A 127 12.05 -10.37 -2.06
N ILE A 128 10.80 -10.59 -2.49
CA ILE A 128 10.51 -11.40 -3.68
C ILE A 128 10.91 -10.66 -4.95
N VAL A 129 10.55 -9.38 -5.07
CA VAL A 129 10.90 -8.53 -6.22
C VAL A 129 12.42 -8.37 -6.33
N GLN A 130 13.15 -8.31 -5.21
CA GLN A 130 14.61 -8.26 -5.16
C GLN A 130 15.28 -9.63 -5.43
N GLY A 131 14.51 -10.70 -5.65
CA GLY A 131 15.04 -12.05 -5.87
C GLY A 131 15.67 -12.71 -4.63
N ARG A 132 15.43 -12.15 -3.44
CA ARG A 132 15.96 -12.68 -2.16
C ARG A 132 15.03 -13.70 -1.51
N LEU A 133 13.78 -13.77 -1.95
CA LEU A 133 12.78 -14.70 -1.49
C LEU A 133 12.09 -15.34 -2.68
N HIS A 134 12.22 -16.66 -2.80
CA HIS A 134 11.54 -17.43 -3.83
C HIS A 134 10.28 -18.09 -3.23
N ILE A 135 9.17 -17.97 -3.92
CA ILE A 135 7.88 -18.53 -3.52
C ILE A 135 7.37 -19.42 -4.66
N SER A 136 6.93 -20.63 -4.31
CA SER A 136 6.36 -21.57 -5.26
C SER A 136 4.96 -21.11 -5.73
N ARG A 137 4.52 -21.58 -6.90
CA ARG A 137 3.16 -21.30 -7.38
C ARG A 137 2.09 -21.80 -6.41
N HIS A 138 2.33 -22.93 -5.79
CA HIS A 138 1.43 -23.51 -4.79
C HIS A 138 1.29 -22.61 -3.55
N ASP A 139 2.38 -21.97 -3.11
CA ASP A 139 2.32 -21.04 -1.99
C ASP A 139 1.54 -19.77 -2.35
N TRP A 140 1.67 -19.27 -3.58
CA TRP A 140 0.87 -18.13 -4.04
C TRP A 140 -0.63 -18.42 -4.03
N LEU A 141 -1.05 -19.62 -4.42
CA LEU A 141 -2.44 -20.07 -4.33
C LEU A 141 -2.98 -20.10 -2.90
N ARG A 142 -2.11 -20.28 -1.90
CA ARG A 142 -2.47 -20.23 -0.48
C ARG A 142 -2.41 -18.81 0.07
N ILE A 143 -1.39 -18.02 -0.32
CA ILE A 143 -1.18 -16.66 0.17
C ILE A 143 -2.36 -15.76 -0.22
N LEU A 144 -2.80 -15.78 -1.48
CA LEU A 144 -3.83 -14.87 -1.97
C LEU A 144 -5.15 -14.97 -1.18
N PRO A 145 -5.83 -16.12 -1.08
CA PRO A 145 -7.07 -16.22 -0.32
C PRO A 145 -6.86 -16.04 1.19
N SER A 146 -5.74 -16.55 1.73
CA SER A 146 -5.45 -16.39 3.16
C SER A 146 -5.19 -14.93 3.53
N LYS A 147 -4.52 -14.15 2.67
CA LYS A 147 -4.32 -12.73 2.90
C LYS A 147 -5.63 -11.95 2.78
N PHE A 148 -6.46 -12.29 1.79
CA PHE A 148 -7.78 -11.68 1.56
C PHE A 148 -8.68 -11.87 2.78
N VAL A 149 -8.92 -13.11 3.18
CA VAL A 149 -9.80 -13.42 4.32
C VAL A 149 -9.20 -12.94 5.63
N GLY A 150 -7.91 -13.17 5.84
CA GLY A 150 -7.23 -12.76 7.07
C GLY A 150 -7.22 -11.25 7.27
N CYS A 151 -7.01 -10.45 6.21
CA CYS A 151 -7.08 -9.00 6.30
C CYS A 151 -8.53 -8.52 6.51
N LEU A 152 -9.50 -9.15 5.86
CA LEU A 152 -10.91 -8.83 6.05
C LEU A 152 -11.33 -9.04 7.52
N VAL A 153 -11.02 -10.20 8.08
CA VAL A 153 -11.33 -10.52 9.48
C VAL A 153 -10.61 -9.59 10.46
N SER A 154 -9.33 -9.28 10.24
CA SER A 154 -8.57 -8.39 11.13
C SER A 154 -9.09 -6.95 11.12
N THR A 155 -9.46 -6.43 9.94
CA THR A 155 -9.99 -5.06 9.80
C THR A 155 -11.42 -4.93 10.29
N LEU A 156 -12.30 -5.90 9.99
CA LEU A 156 -13.67 -5.94 10.48
C LEU A 156 -13.74 -6.22 11.99
N GLY A 157 -12.75 -6.91 12.56
CA GLY A 157 -12.57 -7.06 14.00
C GLY A 157 -12.17 -5.79 14.73
N GLY A 158 -12.04 -4.66 14.02
CA GLY A 158 -11.80 -3.33 14.58
C GLY A 158 -10.34 -3.01 14.87
N LEU A 159 -9.39 -3.89 14.55
CA LEU A 159 -7.97 -3.62 14.78
C LEU A 159 -7.49 -2.39 14.00
N SER A 160 -6.64 -1.57 14.62
CA SER A 160 -6.04 -0.40 13.97
C SER A 160 -4.98 -0.82 12.94
N LEU A 161 -5.47 -1.42 11.86
CA LEU A 161 -4.67 -1.93 10.75
C LEU A 161 -5.26 -1.45 9.42
N GLY A 162 -4.36 -1.14 8.48
CA GLY A 162 -4.71 -0.73 7.13
C GLY A 162 -4.80 -1.93 6.16
N ARG A 163 -5.46 -1.71 5.05
CA ARG A 163 -5.66 -2.69 3.96
C ARG A 163 -4.57 -2.65 2.89
N GLU A 164 -3.76 -1.61 2.86
CA GLU A 164 -2.92 -1.25 1.71
C GLU A 164 -1.77 -2.23 1.50
N GLY A 165 -1.03 -2.52 2.57
CA GLY A 165 0.03 -3.54 2.51
C GLY A 165 -0.48 -4.91 2.05
N PRO A 166 -1.59 -5.41 2.63
CA PRO A 166 -2.28 -6.58 2.09
C PRO A 166 -2.65 -6.48 0.62
N CYS A 167 -3.16 -5.34 0.13
CA CYS A 167 -3.51 -5.15 -1.28
C CYS A 167 -2.28 -5.23 -2.19
N ILE A 168 -1.14 -4.68 -1.77
CA ILE A 168 0.15 -4.80 -2.48
C ILE A 168 0.56 -6.28 -2.59
N GLN A 169 0.47 -7.04 -1.50
CA GLN A 169 0.81 -8.46 -1.49
C GLN A 169 -0.19 -9.30 -2.30
N MET A 170 -1.48 -9.01 -2.23
CA MET A 170 -2.51 -9.67 -3.05
C MET A 170 -2.32 -9.36 -4.54
N GLY A 171 -1.99 -8.12 -4.90
CA GLY A 171 -1.65 -7.74 -6.27
C GLY A 171 -0.42 -8.48 -6.79
N ALA A 172 0.63 -8.57 -5.99
CA ALA A 172 1.83 -9.36 -6.29
C ALA A 172 1.50 -10.85 -6.48
N ALA A 173 0.66 -11.42 -5.61
CA ALA A 173 0.22 -12.82 -5.70
C ALA A 173 -0.63 -13.08 -6.96
N THR A 174 -1.56 -12.19 -7.28
CA THR A 174 -2.40 -12.26 -8.49
C THR A 174 -1.53 -12.25 -9.74
N SER A 175 -0.56 -11.34 -9.81
CA SER A 175 0.39 -11.26 -10.92
C SER A 175 1.25 -12.52 -11.03
N ALA A 176 1.79 -13.02 -9.92
CA ALA A 176 2.61 -14.23 -9.90
C ALA A 176 1.84 -15.46 -10.40
N LEU A 177 0.55 -15.57 -10.07
CA LEU A 177 -0.31 -16.65 -10.55
C LEU A 177 -0.60 -16.55 -12.05
N LEU A 178 -0.80 -15.33 -12.57
CA LEU A 178 -1.00 -15.08 -14.00
C LEU A 178 0.28 -15.35 -14.79
N THR A 179 1.44 -14.95 -14.30
CA THR A 179 2.73 -15.15 -14.97
C THR A 179 3.00 -16.62 -15.24
N GLY A 180 2.60 -17.51 -14.34
CA GLY A 180 2.69 -18.96 -14.54
C GLY A 180 1.89 -19.49 -15.74
N LEU A 181 0.92 -18.71 -16.27
CA LEU A 181 0.20 -19.03 -17.51
C LEU A 181 0.98 -18.57 -18.77
N TRP A 182 1.88 -17.59 -18.60
CA TRP A 182 2.61 -16.90 -19.67
C TRP A 182 4.11 -17.21 -19.69
N GLU A 183 4.59 -18.18 -18.88
CA GLU A 183 6.03 -18.50 -18.75
C GLU A 183 6.78 -18.74 -20.06
N ARG A 184 6.07 -19.09 -21.12
CA ARG A 184 6.65 -19.27 -22.47
C ARG A 184 7.05 -17.96 -23.15
N PHE A 185 6.58 -16.80 -22.68
CA PHE A 185 6.75 -15.51 -23.37
C PHE A 185 7.45 -14.44 -22.48
N SER A 186 7.53 -14.62 -21.18
CA SER A 186 8.04 -13.63 -20.24
C SER A 186 9.51 -13.82 -19.89
N THR A 187 10.27 -12.72 -19.93
CA THR A 187 11.72 -12.72 -19.67
C THR A 187 12.12 -12.42 -18.22
N SER A 188 11.19 -12.02 -17.33
CA SER A 188 11.52 -11.62 -15.96
C SER A 188 10.33 -11.66 -15.00
N GLY A 189 10.12 -12.78 -14.30
CA GLY A 189 9.05 -12.95 -13.33
C GLY A 189 8.99 -11.85 -12.23
N HIS A 190 10.13 -11.30 -11.84
CA HIS A 190 10.22 -10.22 -10.84
C HIS A 190 9.54 -8.91 -11.27
N ILE A 191 9.60 -8.57 -12.57
CA ILE A 191 8.97 -7.35 -13.10
C ILE A 191 7.44 -7.45 -13.02
N HIS A 192 6.88 -8.63 -13.33
CA HIS A 192 5.43 -8.84 -13.27
C HIS A 192 4.92 -8.79 -11.83
N ILE A 193 5.64 -9.37 -10.87
CA ILE A 193 5.29 -9.29 -9.45
C ILE A 193 5.30 -7.83 -8.97
N ALA A 194 6.28 -7.05 -9.39
CA ALA A 194 6.34 -5.62 -9.10
C ALA A 194 5.19 -4.85 -9.77
N ALA A 195 4.83 -5.18 -11.01
CA ALA A 195 3.67 -4.60 -11.70
C ALA A 195 2.35 -4.92 -10.98
N GLY A 196 2.19 -6.17 -10.52
CA GLY A 196 1.04 -6.57 -9.72
C GLY A 196 0.97 -5.84 -8.36
N ALA A 197 2.10 -5.66 -7.69
CA ALA A 197 2.19 -4.91 -6.44
C ALA A 197 1.80 -3.44 -6.63
N ALA A 198 2.31 -2.79 -7.69
CA ALA A 198 1.94 -1.43 -8.06
C ALA A 198 0.45 -1.29 -8.41
N ALA A 199 -0.08 -2.22 -9.20
CA ALA A 199 -1.50 -2.26 -9.55
C ALA A 199 -2.38 -2.50 -8.31
N GLY A 200 -1.93 -3.35 -7.37
CA GLY A 200 -2.60 -3.58 -6.09
C GLY A 200 -2.68 -2.32 -5.23
N MET A 201 -1.60 -1.55 -5.14
CA MET A 201 -1.58 -0.25 -4.46
C MET A 201 -2.50 0.74 -5.16
N THR A 202 -2.44 0.82 -6.49
CA THR A 202 -3.29 1.70 -7.29
C THR A 202 -4.77 1.39 -7.09
N ALA A 203 -5.17 0.13 -7.12
CA ALA A 203 -6.57 -0.28 -6.90
C ALA A 203 -7.03 -0.04 -5.45
N ALA A 204 -6.12 -0.15 -4.47
CA ALA A 204 -6.43 0.11 -3.07
C ALA A 204 -6.76 1.58 -2.80
N PHE A 205 -6.05 2.50 -3.46
CA PHE A 205 -6.11 3.94 -3.19
C PHE A 205 -6.74 4.78 -4.30
N GLY A 206 -6.88 4.24 -5.51
CA GLY A 206 -7.19 5.04 -6.69
C GLY A 206 -6.04 5.97 -7.10
N ALA A 207 -4.79 5.62 -6.74
CA ALA A 207 -3.60 6.45 -6.83
C ALA A 207 -2.57 5.85 -7.82
N PRO A 208 -2.71 6.11 -9.13
CA PRO A 208 -1.84 5.53 -10.15
C PRO A 208 -0.40 6.05 -10.11
N VAL A 209 -0.20 7.36 -9.90
CA VAL A 209 1.16 7.93 -9.84
C VAL A 209 1.89 7.42 -8.60
N ALA A 210 1.22 7.38 -7.46
CA ALA A 210 1.79 6.81 -6.25
C ALA A 210 2.14 5.32 -6.41
N GLY A 211 1.27 4.51 -7.05
CA GLY A 211 1.53 3.11 -7.34
C GLY A 211 2.77 2.91 -8.22
N LEU A 212 2.97 3.77 -9.22
CA LEU A 212 4.15 3.76 -10.07
C LEU A 212 5.41 4.14 -9.27
N LEU A 213 5.37 5.26 -8.53
CA LEU A 213 6.50 5.76 -7.75
C LEU A 213 6.92 4.79 -6.64
N PHE A 214 5.96 4.11 -6.00
CA PHE A 214 6.19 3.12 -4.94
C PHE A 214 7.17 2.02 -5.37
N VAL A 215 7.06 1.56 -6.59
CA VAL A 215 7.94 0.50 -7.10
C VAL A 215 9.38 0.99 -7.29
N PHE A 216 9.56 2.29 -7.57
CA PHE A 216 10.89 2.89 -7.70
C PHE A 216 11.51 3.24 -6.34
N GLU A 217 10.78 3.93 -5.49
CA GLU A 217 11.30 4.43 -4.21
C GLU A 217 11.39 3.33 -3.15
N GLU A 218 10.33 2.51 -3.00
CA GLU A 218 10.25 1.55 -1.91
C GLU A 218 10.78 0.17 -2.30
N MET A 219 10.33 -0.38 -3.43
CA MET A 219 10.80 -1.71 -3.85
C MET A 219 12.23 -1.72 -4.37
N LYS A 220 12.83 -0.52 -4.62
CA LYS A 220 14.23 -0.35 -5.07
C LYS A 220 14.56 -1.22 -6.29
N SER A 221 13.57 -1.42 -7.14
CA SER A 221 13.65 -2.31 -8.27
C SER A 221 14.35 -1.62 -9.45
N ARG A 222 15.36 -2.29 -10.03
CA ARG A 222 16.02 -1.79 -11.24
C ARG A 222 15.21 -2.20 -12.45
N PHE A 223 14.45 -1.26 -13.03
CA PHE A 223 13.67 -1.54 -14.21
C PHE A 223 14.43 -1.30 -15.50
N THR A 224 14.25 -2.26 -16.42
CA THR A 224 14.49 -2.02 -17.84
C THR A 224 13.37 -1.15 -18.42
N ARG A 225 13.61 -0.54 -19.60
CA ARG A 225 12.56 0.23 -20.31
C ARG A 225 11.28 -0.58 -20.55
N GLY A 226 11.41 -1.90 -20.76
CA GLY A 226 10.26 -2.79 -20.89
C GLY A 226 9.51 -3.00 -19.57
N GLY A 227 10.23 -3.10 -18.45
CA GLY A 227 9.62 -3.21 -17.11
C GLY A 227 8.82 -1.98 -16.73
N PHE A 228 9.34 -0.78 -17.04
CA PHE A 228 8.60 0.47 -16.83
C PHE A 228 7.27 0.48 -17.60
N LEU A 229 7.30 0.01 -18.87
CA LEU A 229 6.09 -0.07 -19.69
C LEU A 229 5.06 -1.04 -19.10
N ALA A 230 5.50 -2.23 -18.66
CA ALA A 230 4.62 -3.23 -18.06
C ALA A 230 3.97 -2.71 -16.77
N VAL A 231 4.76 -2.10 -15.86
CA VAL A 231 4.25 -1.48 -14.62
C VAL A 231 3.29 -0.33 -14.93
N GLY A 232 3.66 0.56 -15.86
CA GLY A 232 2.82 1.68 -16.28
C GLY A 232 1.47 1.23 -16.82
N CYS A 233 1.45 0.22 -17.71
CA CYS A 233 0.21 -0.36 -18.24
C CYS A 233 -0.62 -1.02 -17.13
N ALA A 234 0.01 -1.75 -16.21
CA ALA A 234 -0.69 -2.39 -15.10
C ALA A 234 -1.35 -1.36 -14.17
N VAL A 235 -0.62 -0.32 -13.79
CA VAL A 235 -1.11 0.77 -12.94
C VAL A 235 -2.25 1.53 -13.62
N THR A 236 -2.07 1.90 -14.91
CA THR A 236 -3.10 2.63 -15.67
C THR A 236 -4.38 1.81 -15.81
N THR A 237 -4.27 0.53 -16.17
CA THR A 237 -5.44 -0.34 -16.31
C THR A 237 -6.13 -0.57 -14.97
N ALA A 238 -5.37 -0.74 -13.88
CA ALA A 238 -5.92 -0.86 -12.54
C ALA A 238 -6.66 0.42 -12.13
N ALA A 239 -6.12 1.61 -12.41
CA ALA A 239 -6.75 2.88 -12.11
C ALA A 239 -8.05 3.07 -12.90
N LEU A 240 -8.03 2.79 -14.21
CA LEU A 240 -9.22 2.86 -15.06
C LEU A 240 -10.31 1.89 -14.60
N ALA A 241 -9.95 0.64 -14.29
CA ALA A 241 -10.90 -0.34 -13.78
C ALA A 241 -11.51 0.12 -12.43
N THR A 242 -10.69 0.59 -11.49
CA THR A 242 -11.13 1.07 -10.18
C THR A 242 -12.08 2.27 -10.31
N ARG A 243 -11.76 3.22 -11.20
CA ARG A 243 -12.54 4.45 -11.37
C ARG A 243 -13.81 4.27 -12.18
N TYR A 244 -13.74 3.56 -13.31
CA TYR A 244 -14.82 3.51 -14.29
C TYR A 244 -15.67 2.24 -14.20
N ILE A 245 -15.08 1.08 -13.86
CA ILE A 245 -15.81 -0.19 -13.72
C ILE A 245 -16.41 -0.27 -12.31
N PHE A 246 -15.57 -0.11 -11.28
CA PHE A 246 -16.01 -0.25 -9.89
C PHE A 246 -16.50 1.08 -9.27
N ARG A 247 -16.33 2.20 -9.95
CA ARG A 247 -16.82 3.53 -9.58
C ARG A 247 -16.40 4.01 -8.19
N PHE A 248 -15.23 3.61 -7.71
CA PHE A 248 -14.67 4.13 -6.47
C PHE A 248 -14.25 5.59 -6.62
N GLY A 249 -14.68 6.42 -5.66
CA GLY A 249 -14.27 7.83 -5.56
C GLY A 249 -12.92 8.02 -4.86
N LEU A 250 -12.62 9.28 -4.54
CA LEU A 250 -11.49 9.65 -3.68
C LEU A 250 -11.71 9.07 -2.27
N ILE A 251 -10.63 8.69 -1.60
CA ILE A 251 -10.71 8.16 -0.23
C ILE A 251 -10.96 9.29 0.76
N PHE A 252 -10.29 10.41 0.56
CA PHE A 252 -10.45 11.62 1.36
C PHE A 252 -10.84 12.79 0.45
N PRO A 253 -12.14 13.02 0.17
CA PRO A 253 -12.55 14.15 -0.66
C PRO A 253 -12.37 15.45 0.13
N PHE A 254 -11.17 16.02 0.11
CA PHE A 254 -10.87 17.33 0.70
C PHE A 254 -11.31 18.44 -0.24
N GLN A 255 -12.60 18.76 -0.22
CA GLN A 255 -13.15 19.87 -0.99
C GLN A 255 -12.70 21.18 -0.35
N ASN A 256 -12.25 22.14 -1.19
CA ASN A 256 -11.89 23.52 -0.81
C ASN A 256 -10.62 23.72 0.01
N ILE A 257 -9.74 22.72 0.15
CA ILE A 257 -8.44 22.94 0.78
C ILE A 257 -7.53 23.72 -0.20
N GLN A 258 -7.07 24.88 0.27
CA GLN A 258 -6.16 25.76 -0.48
C GLN A 258 -4.74 25.67 0.08
N ALA A 259 -3.76 25.92 -0.79
CA ALA A 259 -2.37 26.05 -0.38
C ALA A 259 -2.20 27.23 0.58
N LEU A 260 -1.23 27.15 1.49
CA LEU A 260 -0.91 28.25 2.41
C LEU A 260 -0.50 29.51 1.65
N PRO A 261 -0.92 30.69 2.13
CA PRO A 261 -0.47 31.95 1.58
C PRO A 261 1.03 32.13 1.74
N LEU A 262 1.65 32.95 0.86
CA LEU A 262 3.10 33.17 0.83
C LEU A 262 3.68 33.58 2.20
N GLY A 263 2.96 34.41 2.96
CA GLY A 263 3.39 34.84 4.29
C GLY A 263 3.51 33.72 5.34
N SER A 264 2.87 32.58 5.10
CA SER A 264 2.86 31.43 6.02
C SER A 264 3.73 30.25 5.54
N ILE A 265 4.44 30.37 4.41
CA ILE A 265 5.28 29.28 3.84
C ILE A 265 6.39 28.84 4.81
N TRP A 266 6.90 29.72 5.66
CA TRP A 266 7.91 29.41 6.67
C TRP A 266 7.46 28.33 7.67
N LEU A 267 6.15 28.08 7.81
CA LEU A 267 5.61 27.00 8.64
C LEU A 267 5.85 25.60 8.03
N LEU A 268 6.07 25.48 6.73
CA LEU A 268 6.29 24.19 6.07
C LEU A 268 7.55 23.47 6.57
N PRO A 269 8.74 24.13 6.66
CA PRO A 269 9.91 23.54 7.29
C PRO A 269 9.66 23.11 8.74
N VAL A 270 9.00 23.93 9.52
CA VAL A 270 8.65 23.61 10.94
C VAL A 270 7.78 22.35 10.97
N MET A 271 6.73 22.30 10.15
CA MET A 271 5.86 21.13 10.04
C MET A 271 6.63 19.87 9.64
N GLY A 272 7.56 19.98 8.66
CA GLY A 272 8.42 18.88 8.25
C GLY A 272 9.29 18.35 9.39
N VAL A 273 9.89 19.23 10.21
CA VAL A 273 10.70 18.84 11.37
C VAL A 273 9.82 18.17 12.42
N VAL A 274 8.67 18.74 12.78
CA VAL A 274 7.74 18.19 13.78
C VAL A 274 7.26 16.81 13.36
N MET A 275 6.80 16.64 12.12
CA MET A 275 6.34 15.33 11.60
C MET A 275 7.51 14.34 11.47
N GLY A 276 8.70 14.83 11.11
CA GLY A 276 9.93 14.03 11.08
C GLY A 276 10.27 13.43 12.43
N ALA A 277 10.27 14.25 13.48
CA ALA A 277 10.55 13.83 14.85
C ALA A 277 9.45 12.89 15.39
N ALA A 278 8.18 13.23 15.20
CA ALA A 278 7.04 12.41 15.61
C ALA A 278 7.09 11.02 14.96
N GLY A 279 7.41 10.93 13.66
CA GLY A 279 7.55 9.65 12.98
C GLY A 279 8.73 8.82 13.48
N VAL A 280 9.86 9.44 13.81
CA VAL A 280 10.99 8.73 14.45
C VAL A 280 10.58 8.14 15.80
N LEU A 281 9.83 8.89 16.60
CA LEU A 281 9.34 8.42 17.90
C LEU A 281 8.41 7.22 17.72
N TYR A 282 7.45 7.31 16.79
CA TYR A 282 6.54 6.23 16.48
C TYR A 282 7.28 4.98 15.94
N ASN A 283 8.27 5.15 15.06
CA ASN A 283 9.04 4.04 14.51
C ASN A 283 9.83 3.31 15.60
N LYS A 284 10.50 4.04 16.49
CA LYS A 284 11.20 3.46 17.64
C LYS A 284 10.23 2.70 18.56
N ALA A 285 9.06 3.27 18.83
CA ALA A 285 8.02 2.59 19.61
C ALA A 285 7.53 1.31 18.92
N LEU A 286 7.26 1.35 17.61
CA LEU A 286 6.81 0.20 16.82
C LEU A 286 7.84 -0.95 16.84
N LEU A 287 9.10 -0.63 16.64
CA LEU A 287 10.17 -1.63 16.67
C LEU A 287 10.42 -2.14 18.09
N GLY A 288 10.30 -1.27 19.09
CA GLY A 288 10.39 -1.63 20.50
C GLY A 288 9.30 -2.60 20.94
N THR A 289 8.05 -2.35 20.56
CA THR A 289 6.93 -3.27 20.85
C THR A 289 7.10 -4.62 20.20
N LYS A 290 7.58 -4.67 18.97
CA LYS A 290 7.87 -5.95 18.29
C LYS A 290 9.02 -6.73 18.92
N ASN A 291 10.05 -6.07 19.37
CA ASN A 291 11.18 -6.71 20.07
C ASN A 291 10.75 -7.23 21.44
N ALA A 292 9.96 -6.46 22.18
CA ALA A 292 9.39 -6.88 23.47
C ALA A 292 8.45 -8.08 23.31
N GLU A 293 7.64 -8.10 22.26
CA GLU A 293 6.76 -9.23 21.92
C GLU A 293 7.56 -10.51 21.66
N ALA A 294 8.66 -10.42 20.94
CA ALA A 294 9.51 -11.56 20.63
C ALA A 294 10.13 -12.20 21.90
N LEU A 295 10.32 -11.41 22.96
CA LEU A 295 10.97 -11.83 24.20
C LEU A 295 9.98 -12.27 25.28
N HIS A 296 8.76 -11.71 25.34
CA HIS A 296 7.91 -11.77 26.52
C HIS A 296 6.47 -12.22 26.32
N THR A 297 6.07 -12.77 25.13
CA THR A 297 4.67 -13.21 24.97
C THR A 297 4.41 -14.59 25.61
N PRO A 298 3.58 -14.65 26.67
CA PRO A 298 3.16 -15.93 27.27
C PRO A 298 2.15 -16.67 26.41
N PHE A 299 1.59 -15.99 25.40
CA PHE A 299 0.58 -16.58 24.53
C PHE A 299 1.19 -17.35 23.38
N SER A 300 0.66 -18.55 23.11
CA SER A 300 1.00 -19.31 21.92
C SER A 300 0.65 -18.50 20.65
N GLN A 301 1.31 -18.76 19.54
CA GLN A 301 1.10 -18.05 18.26
C GLN A 301 -0.38 -17.99 17.84
N ASN A 302 -1.19 -18.96 18.26
CA ASN A 302 -2.62 -19.01 17.97
C ASN A 302 -3.46 -17.97 18.72
N TRP A 303 -2.96 -17.42 19.85
CA TRP A 303 -3.68 -16.52 20.73
C TRP A 303 -3.06 -15.12 20.86
N ARG A 304 -1.96 -14.87 20.15
CA ARG A 304 -1.26 -13.55 20.18
C ARG A 304 -2.14 -12.37 19.81
N ILE A 305 -3.14 -12.60 18.95
CA ILE A 305 -4.05 -11.55 18.50
C ILE A 305 -5.18 -11.27 19.48
N LEU A 306 -5.43 -12.14 20.44
CA LEU A 306 -6.54 -11.97 21.37
C LEU A 306 -6.43 -10.69 22.20
N PRO A 307 -5.28 -10.33 22.82
CA PRO A 307 -5.17 -9.08 23.59
C PRO A 307 -5.51 -7.83 22.76
N PRO A 308 -4.97 -7.59 21.54
CA PRO A 308 -5.42 -6.47 20.71
C PRO A 308 -6.91 -6.50 20.35
N MET A 309 -7.50 -7.67 20.15
CA MET A 309 -8.94 -7.77 19.90
C MET A 309 -9.80 -7.46 21.13
N LEU A 310 -9.34 -7.80 22.32
CA LEU A 310 -10.01 -7.40 23.56
C LEU A 310 -9.97 -5.89 23.75
N VAL A 311 -8.87 -5.23 23.42
CA VAL A 311 -8.81 -3.76 23.42
C VAL A 311 -9.74 -3.19 22.34
N ALA A 312 -9.77 -3.78 21.14
CA ALA A 312 -10.72 -3.38 20.10
C ALA A 312 -12.18 -3.53 20.56
N PHE A 313 -12.49 -4.59 21.31
CA PHE A 313 -13.81 -4.78 21.95
C PHE A 313 -14.17 -3.62 22.85
N VAL A 314 -13.31 -3.23 23.78
CA VAL A 314 -13.56 -2.10 24.68
C VAL A 314 -13.74 -0.79 23.91
N LEU A 315 -12.86 -0.54 22.93
CA LEU A 315 -12.90 0.67 22.12
C LEU A 315 -14.14 0.73 21.22
N ALA A 316 -14.70 -0.40 20.80
CA ALA A 316 -15.91 -0.44 20.00
C ALA A 316 -17.13 0.18 20.72
N PHE A 317 -17.15 0.11 22.04
CA PHE A 317 -18.24 0.64 22.86
C PHE A 317 -17.93 1.97 23.56
N THR A 318 -16.66 2.38 23.60
CA THR A 318 -16.21 3.62 24.25
C THR A 318 -15.82 4.70 23.25
N VAL A 319 -14.89 4.40 22.33
CA VAL A 319 -14.36 5.35 21.33
C VAL A 319 -14.25 4.68 19.97
N PRO A 320 -15.38 4.35 19.29
CA PRO A 320 -15.39 3.61 18.04
C PRO A 320 -14.62 4.31 16.91
N ALA A 321 -14.46 5.62 16.95
CA ALA A 321 -13.71 6.41 15.96
C ALA A 321 -12.23 5.98 15.81
N VAL A 322 -11.64 5.35 16.85
CA VAL A 322 -10.23 4.91 16.84
C VAL A 322 -10.04 3.57 16.13
N LEU A 323 -11.13 2.81 15.90
CA LEU A 323 -11.08 1.49 15.27
C LEU A 323 -10.66 1.56 13.80
N GLY A 324 -10.23 0.42 13.28
CA GLY A 324 -9.86 0.25 11.87
C GLY A 324 -8.66 1.10 11.44
N GLY A 325 -8.51 1.33 10.14
CA GLY A 325 -7.42 2.14 9.55
C GLY A 325 -7.48 3.62 9.93
N GLY A 326 -8.67 4.14 10.25
CA GLY A 326 -8.91 5.55 10.59
C GLY A 326 -9.39 6.39 9.40
N GLU A 327 -9.91 5.76 8.34
CA GLU A 327 -10.45 6.46 7.17
C GLU A 327 -11.60 7.39 7.57
N ASP A 328 -12.55 6.87 8.33
CA ASP A 328 -13.72 7.62 8.81
C ASP A 328 -13.31 8.74 9.77
N LEU A 329 -12.28 8.49 10.60
CA LEU A 329 -11.74 9.49 11.51
C LEU A 329 -11.11 10.66 10.74
N VAL A 330 -10.28 10.39 9.73
CA VAL A 330 -9.72 11.46 8.87
C VAL A 330 -10.82 12.23 8.17
N GLY A 331 -11.85 11.55 7.64
CA GLY A 331 -13.01 12.20 7.04
C GLY A 331 -13.80 13.09 8.00
N SER A 332 -13.81 12.78 9.29
CA SER A 332 -14.48 13.60 10.32
C SER A 332 -13.67 14.84 10.72
N LEU A 333 -12.32 14.80 10.59
CA LEU A 333 -11.48 15.96 10.92
C LEU A 333 -11.80 17.21 10.10
N ILE A 334 -12.20 17.02 8.84
CA ILE A 334 -12.55 18.12 7.93
C ILE A 334 -13.82 18.85 8.36
N ARG A 335 -14.69 18.15 9.09
CA ARG A 335 -15.99 18.66 9.56
C ARG A 335 -15.93 19.32 10.94
N ILE A 336 -14.73 19.42 11.54
CA ILE A 336 -14.56 20.08 12.83
C ILE A 336 -14.81 21.56 12.63
N GLU A 337 -15.76 22.11 13.37
CA GLU A 337 -16.06 23.55 13.40
C GLU A 337 -14.88 24.36 13.96
N ASP A 338 -14.85 25.68 13.67
CA ASP A 338 -13.80 26.60 14.10
C ASP A 338 -13.90 26.92 15.61
N ALA A 339 -13.70 25.89 16.44
CA ALA A 339 -13.59 26.01 17.89
C ALA A 339 -12.23 25.45 18.36
N PRO A 340 -11.12 26.20 18.13
CA PRO A 340 -9.77 25.65 18.24
C PRO A 340 -9.43 25.09 19.61
N ARG A 341 -9.91 25.72 20.71
CA ARG A 341 -9.68 25.21 22.08
C ARG A 341 -10.36 23.87 22.32
N GLN A 342 -11.62 23.71 21.92
CA GLN A 342 -12.35 22.45 22.07
C GLN A 342 -11.76 21.35 21.18
N ALA A 343 -11.39 21.71 19.95
CA ALA A 343 -10.71 20.81 19.03
C ALA A 343 -9.39 20.29 19.60
N LEU A 344 -8.54 21.14 20.19
CA LEU A 344 -7.28 20.72 20.80
C LEU A 344 -7.49 19.75 21.98
N LEU A 345 -8.47 20.00 22.84
CA LEU A 345 -8.82 19.13 23.97
C LEU A 345 -9.31 17.75 23.53
N LEU A 346 -9.96 17.67 22.36
CA LEU A 346 -10.46 16.41 21.80
C LEU A 346 -9.39 15.68 20.97
N LEU A 347 -8.65 16.38 20.15
CA LEU A 347 -7.72 15.79 19.17
C LEU A 347 -6.49 15.18 19.85
N LEU A 348 -5.97 15.78 20.93
CA LEU A 348 -4.77 15.29 21.61
C LEU A 348 -4.97 13.89 22.22
N PRO A 349 -5.98 13.64 23.08
CA PRO A 349 -6.22 12.29 23.61
C PRO A 349 -6.57 11.29 22.51
N LEU A 350 -7.28 11.72 21.47
CA LEU A 350 -7.63 10.87 20.33
C LEU A 350 -6.38 10.45 19.54
N ALA A 351 -5.44 11.37 19.32
CA ALA A 351 -4.17 11.06 18.64
C ALA A 351 -3.31 10.08 19.48
N LEU A 352 -3.19 10.32 20.79
CA LEU A 352 -2.46 9.43 21.69
C LEU A 352 -3.08 8.04 21.74
N LEU A 353 -4.41 7.95 21.84
CA LEU A 353 -5.13 6.69 21.84
C LEU A 353 -4.96 5.95 20.48
N LYS A 354 -5.03 6.67 19.37
CA LYS A 354 -4.82 6.08 18.03
C LYS A 354 -3.39 5.56 17.87
N ILE A 355 -2.38 6.29 18.33
CA ILE A 355 -0.98 5.86 18.35
C ILE A 355 -0.84 4.58 19.17
N ALA A 356 -1.29 4.59 20.42
CA ALA A 356 -1.18 3.45 21.33
C ALA A 356 -1.88 2.20 20.74
N PHE A 357 -3.11 2.37 20.27
CA PHE A 357 -3.89 1.26 19.71
C PHE A 357 -3.32 0.75 18.39
N SER A 358 -2.74 1.62 17.54
CA SER A 358 -2.05 1.20 16.32
C SER A 358 -0.81 0.35 16.63
N LEU A 359 0.04 0.80 17.56
CA LEU A 359 1.21 0.05 18.01
C LEU A 359 0.79 -1.31 18.57
N PHE A 360 -0.24 -1.34 19.43
CA PHE A 360 -0.71 -2.58 20.04
C PHE A 360 -1.36 -3.53 19.03
N SER A 361 -2.16 -3.03 18.11
CA SER A 361 -2.77 -3.86 17.04
C SER A 361 -1.72 -4.53 16.16
N TYR A 362 -0.57 -3.87 15.92
CA TYR A 362 0.48 -4.41 15.07
C TYR A 362 1.30 -5.52 15.74
N THR A 363 1.28 -5.63 17.09
CA THR A 363 1.93 -6.75 17.81
C THR A 363 1.26 -8.09 17.54
N GLY A 364 -0.02 -8.11 17.21
CA GLY A 364 -0.77 -9.35 16.94
C GLY A 364 -0.26 -10.18 15.76
N ASN A 365 0.61 -9.61 14.94
CA ASN A 365 1.28 -10.29 13.81
C ASN A 365 0.33 -10.89 12.77
N VAL A 366 -0.86 -10.33 12.62
CA VAL A 366 -1.92 -10.76 11.69
C VAL A 366 -1.85 -10.02 10.36
N PRO A 367 -2.56 -10.51 9.32
CA PRO A 367 -2.67 -9.81 8.06
C PRO A 367 -3.28 -8.41 8.24
N GLY A 368 -2.49 -7.38 7.98
CA GLY A 368 -2.90 -5.97 8.08
C GLY A 368 -1.70 -5.04 7.95
N GLY A 369 -1.90 -3.88 7.32
CA GLY A 369 -0.87 -2.87 7.07
C GLY A 369 -0.82 -1.80 8.15
N ILE A 370 0.30 -1.09 8.24
CA ILE A 370 0.44 0.08 9.12
C ILE A 370 0.25 1.40 8.38
N LEU A 371 0.17 1.37 7.03
CA LEU A 371 0.19 2.57 6.20
C LEU A 371 -1.01 3.48 6.51
N MET A 372 -2.22 2.96 6.51
CA MET A 372 -3.42 3.76 6.79
C MET A 372 -3.46 4.31 8.22
N PRO A 373 -3.17 3.54 9.28
CA PRO A 373 -2.96 4.10 10.61
C PRO A 373 -1.90 5.22 10.66
N MET A 374 -0.79 5.09 9.92
CA MET A 374 0.22 6.15 9.84
C MET A 374 -0.34 7.44 9.22
N LEU A 375 -1.09 7.32 8.11
CA LEU A 375 -1.74 8.48 7.50
C LEU A 375 -2.76 9.13 8.46
N CYS A 376 -3.54 8.32 9.16
CA CYS A 376 -4.51 8.81 10.15
C CYS A 376 -3.83 9.53 11.33
N ILE A 377 -2.75 8.97 11.89
CA ILE A 377 -1.96 9.60 12.94
C ILE A 377 -1.37 10.91 12.44
N GLY A 378 -0.80 10.91 11.22
CA GLY A 378 -0.32 12.12 10.56
C GLY A 378 -1.39 13.19 10.41
N ALA A 379 -2.60 12.80 10.02
CA ALA A 379 -3.76 13.69 9.91
C ALA A 379 -4.15 14.31 11.26
N LEU A 380 -4.19 13.50 12.33
CA LEU A 380 -4.49 13.97 13.69
C LEU A 380 -3.43 14.93 14.20
N LEU A 381 -2.15 14.60 14.05
CA LEU A 381 -1.04 15.47 14.43
C LEU A 381 -1.02 16.76 13.60
N GLY A 382 -1.32 16.65 12.30
CA GLY A 382 -1.49 17.79 11.43
C GLY A 382 -2.62 18.71 11.87
N ALA A 383 -3.79 18.13 12.16
CA ALA A 383 -4.94 18.88 12.69
C ALA A 383 -4.59 19.57 14.03
N LEU A 384 -3.88 18.89 14.93
CA LEU A 384 -3.39 19.48 16.19
C LEU A 384 -2.48 20.69 15.95
N CYS A 385 -1.50 20.56 15.04
CA CYS A 385 -0.62 21.68 14.69
C CYS A 385 -1.40 22.83 14.08
N GLY A 386 -2.29 22.56 13.11
CA GLY A 386 -3.12 23.57 12.47
C GLY A 386 -4.03 24.30 13.45
N GLN A 387 -4.72 23.58 14.32
CA GLN A 387 -5.58 24.18 15.37
C GLN A 387 -4.79 24.95 16.43
N ALA A 388 -3.60 24.50 16.78
CA ALA A 388 -2.73 25.24 17.70
C ALA A 388 -2.27 26.58 17.11
N LEU A 389 -1.92 26.59 15.83
CA LEU A 389 -1.53 27.79 15.11
C LEU A 389 -2.73 28.74 14.86
N ASN A 390 -3.92 28.18 14.66
CA ASN A 390 -5.17 28.95 14.58
C ASN A 390 -5.51 29.58 15.96
N TYR A 391 -5.40 28.81 17.03
CA TYR A 391 -5.61 29.32 18.40
C TYR A 391 -4.63 30.44 18.76
N ALA A 392 -3.39 30.37 18.30
CA ALA A 392 -2.36 31.39 18.47
C ALA A 392 -2.53 32.59 17.51
N ALA A 393 -3.58 32.63 16.69
CA ALA A 393 -3.83 33.65 15.69
C ALA A 393 -2.68 33.85 14.67
N ILE A 394 -1.87 32.81 14.44
CA ILE A 394 -0.76 32.83 13.48
C ILE A 394 -1.28 32.47 12.06
N LEU A 395 -2.36 31.69 11.98
CA LEU A 395 -2.98 31.27 10.73
C LEU A 395 -4.37 31.88 10.56
N PRO A 396 -4.77 32.19 9.31
CA PRO A 396 -6.17 32.47 9.00
C PRO A 396 -7.04 31.23 9.33
N PRO A 397 -8.26 31.42 9.89
CA PRO A 397 -9.12 30.29 10.34
C PRO A 397 -9.37 29.24 9.26
N GLU A 398 -9.47 29.63 7.98
CA GLU A 398 -9.78 28.75 6.86
C GLU A 398 -8.60 27.87 6.39
N THR A 399 -7.38 28.11 6.88
CA THR A 399 -6.16 27.45 6.37
C THR A 399 -5.65 26.32 7.25
N TRP A 400 -6.15 26.14 8.47
CA TRP A 400 -5.67 25.12 9.40
C TRP A 400 -5.88 23.68 8.86
N GLN A 401 -6.92 23.44 8.08
CA GLN A 401 -7.24 22.14 7.49
C GLN A 401 -6.13 21.64 6.53
N THR A 402 -5.38 22.55 5.92
CA THR A 402 -4.25 22.20 5.04
C THR A 402 -3.15 21.46 5.82
N PHE A 403 -3.02 21.74 7.13
CA PHE A 403 -2.07 21.03 7.99
C PHE A 403 -2.41 19.55 8.17
N ILE A 404 -3.67 19.14 7.98
CA ILE A 404 -4.07 17.72 7.96
C ILE A 404 -3.30 17.02 6.84
N LEU A 405 -3.29 17.57 5.62
CA LEU A 405 -2.57 17.01 4.47
C LEU A 405 -1.06 16.98 4.71
N TYR A 406 -0.49 18.07 5.20
CA TYR A 406 0.95 18.13 5.47
C TYR A 406 1.37 17.17 6.59
N GLY A 407 0.50 16.97 7.58
CA GLY A 407 0.70 15.96 8.62
C GLY A 407 0.69 14.55 8.07
N MET A 408 -0.27 14.21 7.21
CA MET A 408 -0.32 12.91 6.52
C MET A 408 0.95 12.64 5.72
N VAL A 409 1.36 13.61 4.87
CA VAL A 409 2.56 13.49 4.05
C VAL A 409 3.82 13.39 4.91
N GLY A 410 4.04 14.34 5.81
CA GLY A 410 5.25 14.43 6.61
C GLY A 410 5.46 13.22 7.52
N PHE A 411 4.40 12.79 8.20
CA PHE A 411 4.46 11.63 9.11
C PHE A 411 4.71 10.33 8.33
N PHE A 412 3.98 10.09 7.24
CA PHE A 412 4.20 8.93 6.38
C PHE A 412 5.63 8.88 5.83
N VAL A 413 6.09 9.99 5.25
CA VAL A 413 7.43 10.07 4.65
C VAL A 413 8.54 9.91 5.69
N SER A 414 8.34 10.41 6.91
CA SER A 414 9.31 10.23 7.99
C SER A 414 9.51 8.77 8.39
N LEU A 415 8.51 7.91 8.17
CA LEU A 415 8.54 6.48 8.50
C LEU A 415 9.03 5.63 7.33
N VAL A 416 8.51 5.89 6.13
CA VAL A 416 8.76 5.04 4.94
C VAL A 416 10.00 5.48 4.18
N ARG A 417 10.35 6.77 4.18
CA ARG A 417 11.45 7.38 3.40
C ARG A 417 11.22 7.40 1.89
N ALA A 418 9.96 7.48 1.47
CA ALA A 418 9.55 7.60 0.08
C ALA A 418 8.82 8.96 -0.14
N PRO A 419 9.57 10.08 -0.29
CA PRO A 419 8.96 11.41 -0.35
C PRO A 419 8.10 11.64 -1.58
N LEU A 420 8.47 11.13 -2.74
CA LEU A 420 7.67 11.28 -3.95
C LEU A 420 6.40 10.42 -3.90
N THR A 421 6.54 9.17 -3.47
CA THR A 421 5.41 8.25 -3.31
C THR A 421 4.42 8.77 -2.27
N GLY A 422 4.90 9.21 -1.10
CA GLY A 422 4.04 9.70 -0.03
C GLY A 422 3.28 10.96 -0.42
N THR A 423 3.95 11.89 -1.08
CA THR A 423 3.30 13.11 -1.57
C THR A 423 2.25 12.80 -2.64
N ALA A 424 2.62 12.02 -3.66
CA ALA A 424 1.68 11.62 -4.71
C ALA A 424 0.47 10.87 -4.15
N LEU A 425 0.70 9.95 -3.19
CA LEU A 425 -0.34 9.17 -2.56
C LEU A 425 -1.39 10.04 -1.87
N VAL A 426 -0.96 10.97 -1.02
CA VAL A 426 -1.89 11.85 -0.30
C VAL A 426 -2.61 12.80 -1.25
N MET A 427 -1.91 13.34 -2.26
CA MET A 427 -2.54 14.21 -3.27
C MET A 427 -3.58 13.48 -4.12
N GLU A 428 -3.29 12.25 -4.57
CA GLU A 428 -4.24 11.46 -5.36
C GLU A 428 -5.43 10.96 -4.52
N MET A 429 -5.21 10.64 -3.23
CA MET A 429 -6.28 10.23 -2.31
C MET A 429 -7.21 11.39 -1.94
N SER A 430 -6.69 12.61 -1.85
CA SER A 430 -7.42 13.80 -1.40
C SER A 430 -7.96 14.67 -2.53
N GLY A 431 -7.34 14.61 -3.70
CA GLY A 431 -7.63 15.51 -4.82
C GLY A 431 -7.07 16.94 -4.64
N ALA A 432 -6.33 17.22 -3.56
CA ALA A 432 -5.83 18.55 -3.21
C ALA A 432 -4.50 18.89 -3.92
N PHE A 433 -4.46 18.83 -5.25
CA PHE A 433 -3.25 19.06 -6.05
C PHE A 433 -2.68 20.49 -5.95
N SER A 434 -3.49 21.47 -5.55
CA SER A 434 -3.02 22.85 -5.26
C SER A 434 -1.96 22.88 -4.15
N CYS A 435 -2.02 21.94 -3.20
CA CYS A 435 -1.08 21.85 -2.10
C CYS A 435 0.21 21.05 -2.44
N LEU A 436 0.31 20.49 -3.66
CA LEU A 436 1.42 19.61 -4.06
C LEU A 436 2.81 20.21 -3.85
N PRO A 437 3.13 21.45 -4.28
CA PRO A 437 4.48 22.01 -4.10
C PRO A 437 4.86 22.15 -2.62
N GLN A 438 3.91 22.56 -1.79
CA GLN A 438 4.11 22.74 -0.35
C GLN A 438 4.25 21.39 0.37
N ALA A 439 3.46 20.39 -0.01
CA ALA A 439 3.54 19.03 0.50
C ALA A 439 4.90 18.38 0.19
N VAL A 440 5.47 18.65 -1.00
CA VAL A 440 6.84 18.20 -1.37
C VAL A 440 7.87 18.77 -0.41
N VAL A 441 7.79 20.06 -0.06
CA VAL A 441 8.72 20.69 0.92
C VAL A 441 8.64 19.96 2.27
N VAL A 442 7.42 19.75 2.79
CA VAL A 442 7.21 19.03 4.06
C VAL A 442 7.77 17.60 3.98
N ALA A 443 7.51 16.90 2.87
CA ALA A 443 7.99 15.53 2.64
C ALA A 443 9.52 15.44 2.73
N PHE A 444 10.24 16.27 1.98
CA PHE A 444 11.70 16.24 1.96
C PHE A 444 12.30 16.61 3.32
N ILE A 445 11.76 17.63 4.00
CA ILE A 445 12.24 18.04 5.32
C ILE A 445 11.96 16.96 6.38
N ALA A 446 10.77 16.33 6.36
CA ALA A 446 10.46 15.22 7.26
C ALA A 446 11.38 14.01 7.03
N SER A 447 11.66 13.67 5.77
CA SER A 447 12.63 12.63 5.41
C SER A 447 14.04 12.97 5.90
N TRP A 448 14.49 14.21 5.65
CA TRP A 448 15.80 14.68 6.10
C TRP A 448 15.93 14.66 7.62
N THR A 449 14.93 15.19 8.35
CA THR A 449 14.89 15.20 9.83
C THR A 449 15.04 13.79 10.39
N ALA A 450 14.29 12.85 9.82
CA ALA A 450 14.34 11.49 10.30
C ALA A 450 15.67 10.77 9.96
N ASN A 451 16.32 11.15 8.85
CA ASN A 451 17.69 10.69 8.52
C ASN A 451 18.73 11.31 9.48
N ALA A 452 18.60 12.60 9.78
CA ALA A 452 19.45 13.29 10.75
C ALA A 452 19.38 12.65 12.15
N LEU A 453 18.18 12.17 12.55
CA LEU A 453 17.95 11.43 13.78
C LEU A 453 18.37 9.95 13.70
N ARG A 454 19.04 9.54 12.61
CA ARG A 454 19.60 8.20 12.37
C ARG A 454 18.59 7.06 12.58
N CYS A 455 17.31 7.30 12.24
CA CYS A 455 16.27 6.29 12.34
C CYS A 455 16.13 5.54 11.01
N PRO A 456 16.26 4.22 10.94
CA PRO A 456 16.09 3.47 9.70
C PRO A 456 14.62 3.48 9.23
N PRO A 457 14.35 3.35 7.91
CA PRO A 457 13.00 3.18 7.39
C PRO A 457 12.29 1.99 8.02
N VAL A 458 10.98 2.13 8.25
CA VAL A 458 10.18 1.10 8.95
C VAL A 458 10.19 -0.24 8.20
N TYR A 459 10.02 -0.22 6.88
CA TYR A 459 9.98 -1.45 6.09
C TYR A 459 11.35 -2.10 5.94
N ASP A 460 12.44 -1.34 5.89
CA ASP A 460 13.82 -1.87 5.91
C ASP A 460 14.08 -2.65 7.22
N SER A 461 13.64 -2.10 8.36
CA SER A 461 13.76 -2.74 9.68
C SER A 461 12.92 -4.02 9.77
N LEU A 462 11.68 -3.98 9.28
CA LEU A 462 10.78 -5.14 9.25
C LEU A 462 11.31 -6.23 8.30
N ARG A 463 11.90 -5.86 7.17
CA ARG A 463 12.54 -6.78 6.22
C ARG A 463 13.74 -7.48 6.85
N ALA A 464 14.59 -6.75 7.56
CA ALA A 464 15.75 -7.31 8.26
C ALA A 464 15.32 -8.39 9.28
N ALA A 465 14.23 -8.15 10.03
CA ALA A 465 13.67 -9.11 10.97
C ALA A 465 13.21 -10.42 10.29
N ILE A 466 12.60 -10.35 9.09
CA ILE A 466 12.18 -11.53 8.32
C ILE A 466 13.39 -12.37 7.89
N VAL A 467 14.46 -11.73 7.43
CA VAL A 467 15.67 -12.43 6.98
C VAL A 467 16.36 -13.14 8.14
N VAL A 468 16.43 -12.52 9.32
CA VAL A 468 17.02 -13.12 10.52
C VAL A 468 16.21 -14.30 11.02
N SER A 469 14.88 -14.20 11.04
CA SER A 469 14.01 -15.30 11.52
C SER A 469 14.06 -16.57 10.65
N ARG A 470 14.47 -16.46 9.39
CA ARG A 470 14.63 -17.62 8.48
C ARG A 470 16.00 -18.30 8.54
N LYS A 471 17.00 -17.63 9.16
CA LYS A 471 18.34 -18.22 9.35
C LYS A 471 18.45 -19.03 10.65
N LYS A 472 17.49 -18.87 11.55
CA LYS A 472 17.27 -19.70 12.74
C LYS A 472 16.29 -20.83 12.44
#